data_69a1692b68896f251abd8c28b3556b36
#
_entry.id   69a1692b68896f251abd8c28b3556b36
#
_cell.length_a   1.000
_cell.length_b   1.000
_cell.length_c   1.000
_cell.angle_alpha   90.00
_cell.angle_beta   90.00
_cell.angle_gamma   90.00
#
_symmetry.space_group_name_H-M   'P 1'
#
loop_
_entity.id
_entity.type
_entity.pdbx_description
1 polymer ?
#
loop_
_entity_poly.entity_id
_entity_poly.type
_entity_poly.pdbx_seq_one_letter_code
_entity_poly.pdbx_strand_id
1 'polypeptide(L)'
;SAGAEYPALKTVFFCESGQTVRKTGKKRKSSNKDHIKSFSDLHPGDLVVHEHHGIGRFVGVERIQVDKVWRDYIKIAFAGTDFVFVPATALDLVSKYIGAAEQETVRLSKLGGAAWQKTKQRAKKSATDLAEQLLKLYAARQKNPGYAFAPDDDWQRSFEEAFPFEETEDQLFCAQEIKRDMERPVPMDRLLCGDVGFGKTEVALRAAFKCISEGKQCAILVPTTILAWQHYNTILRRFGELPLEVRMLSRFVSPKAQQKTLNELRRGSVDLVV
;
A
#
# COMPACT_ATOMS: atom_id res chain seq x y z
N SER A 1 -15.84 23.81 6.13
CA SER A 1 -16.23 24.59 7.31
C SER A 1 -15.43 25.86 7.36
N ALA A 2 -16.15 26.96 7.35
CA ALA A 2 -15.62 28.30 7.43
C ALA A 2 -15.00 28.51 8.82
N GLY A 3 -13.86 29.09 8.89
CA GLY A 3 -13.12 29.58 10.04
C GLY A 3 -13.69 29.44 11.46
N ALA A 4 -12.91 29.75 12.46
CA ALA A 4 -13.35 29.78 13.86
C ALA A 4 -13.40 31.21 14.38
N GLU A 5 -14.48 31.53 15.09
CA GLU A 5 -14.66 32.81 15.76
C GLU A 5 -14.50 32.66 17.28
N TYR A 6 -13.64 33.47 17.88
CA TYR A 6 -13.41 33.52 19.33
C TYR A 6 -13.84 34.86 19.88
N PRO A 7 -15.11 35.01 20.25
CA PRO A 7 -15.66 36.30 20.68
C PRO A 7 -14.98 36.90 21.92
N ALA A 8 -14.56 36.01 22.84
CA ALA A 8 -13.86 36.41 24.07
C ALA A 8 -12.48 37.06 23.81
N LEU A 9 -11.83 36.69 22.69
CA LEU A 9 -10.52 37.21 22.27
C LEU A 9 -10.63 38.27 21.17
N LYS A 10 -11.86 38.60 20.73
CA LYS A 10 -12.13 39.49 19.59
C LYS A 10 -11.33 39.09 18.32
N THR A 11 -11.12 37.80 18.13
CA THR A 11 -10.29 37.26 17.05
C THR A 11 -11.11 36.32 16.18
N VAL A 12 -11.01 36.48 14.88
CA VAL A 12 -11.66 35.64 13.87
C VAL A 12 -10.57 35.04 12.96
N PHE A 13 -10.54 33.73 12.86
CA PHE A 13 -9.68 33.04 11.91
C PHE A 13 -10.47 32.72 10.66
N PHE A 14 -10.10 33.30 9.54
CA PHE A 14 -10.63 32.95 8.24
C PHE A 14 -9.75 31.88 7.61
N CYS A 15 -10.31 30.68 7.36
CA CYS A 15 -9.67 29.70 6.47
C CYS A 15 -10.13 29.99 5.03
N GLU A 16 -9.21 30.29 4.14
CA GLU A 16 -9.45 30.41 2.68
C GLU A 16 -9.78 29.07 2.02
N SER A 17 -10.61 28.26 2.62
CA SER A 17 -11.03 26.95 2.04
C SER A 17 -12.38 27.03 1.33
N GLY A 18 -12.82 28.19 0.91
CA GLY A 18 -14.16 28.43 0.40
C GLY A 18 -14.32 28.54 -1.10
N GLN A 19 -13.28 28.45 -1.91
CA GLN A 19 -13.44 28.39 -3.36
C GLN A 19 -13.13 27.00 -3.88
N THR A 20 -14.16 26.18 -4.05
CA THR A 20 -14.14 25.03 -4.95
C THR A 20 -14.01 25.53 -6.38
N VAL A 21 -12.83 26.00 -6.74
CA VAL A 21 -12.46 26.07 -8.15
C VAL A 21 -12.41 24.63 -8.64
N ARG A 22 -13.37 24.24 -9.47
CA ARG A 22 -13.27 23.03 -10.30
C ARG A 22 -11.98 23.15 -11.10
N LYS A 23 -10.88 22.61 -10.54
CA LYS A 23 -9.62 22.46 -11.24
C LYS A 23 -9.84 21.41 -12.32
N THR A 24 -10.09 21.89 -13.54
CA THR A 24 -9.85 21.11 -14.76
C THR A 24 -8.51 20.41 -14.61
N GLY A 25 -8.58 19.08 -14.70
CA GLY A 25 -7.55 18.06 -14.71
C GLY A 25 -6.08 18.45 -14.68
N LYS A 26 -5.58 18.98 -13.57
CA LYS A 26 -4.16 18.85 -13.26
C LYS A 26 -3.95 17.43 -12.76
N LYS A 27 -3.21 16.62 -13.54
CA LYS A 27 -2.69 15.32 -13.13
C LYS A 27 -2.25 15.41 -11.67
N ARG A 28 -2.89 14.63 -10.80
CA ARG A 28 -2.41 14.44 -9.42
C ARG A 28 -0.96 13.99 -9.54
N LYS A 29 -0.02 14.86 -9.20
CA LYS A 29 1.35 14.43 -8.94
C LYS A 29 1.22 13.45 -7.78
N SER A 30 1.56 12.19 -8.03
CA SER A 30 1.70 11.20 -6.99
C SER A 30 2.63 11.79 -5.93
N SER A 31 2.19 11.85 -4.69
CA SER A 31 3.05 12.24 -3.59
C SER A 31 3.98 11.06 -3.30
N ASN A 32 5.01 10.90 -4.13
CA ASN A 32 6.09 9.97 -3.84
C ASN A 32 6.78 10.46 -2.56
N LYS A 33 6.73 9.65 -1.50
CA LYS A 33 7.44 9.89 -0.24
C LYS A 33 8.98 9.94 -0.43
N ASP A 34 9.44 9.62 -1.63
CA ASP A 34 10.85 9.47 -1.99
C ASP A 34 11.48 10.74 -2.56
N HIS A 35 10.69 11.81 -2.76
CA HIS A 35 11.22 13.10 -3.16
C HIS A 35 11.86 13.83 -1.98
N ILE A 36 13.09 14.28 -2.20
CA ILE A 36 13.83 15.10 -1.25
C ILE A 36 13.07 16.41 -1.05
N LYS A 37 12.56 16.63 0.16
CA LYS A 37 11.82 17.84 0.52
C LYS A 37 12.71 18.97 1.00
N SER A 38 13.93 18.64 1.47
CA SER A 38 14.89 19.59 1.99
C SER A 38 16.33 19.06 1.77
N PHE A 39 17.27 19.96 1.70
CA PHE A 39 18.71 19.62 1.67
C PHE A 39 19.17 18.84 2.91
N SER A 40 18.49 19.00 4.05
CA SER A 40 18.79 18.29 5.29
C SER A 40 18.58 16.79 5.23
N ASP A 41 17.87 16.31 4.21
CA ASP A 41 17.57 14.88 4.05
C ASP A 41 18.71 14.09 3.38
N LEU A 42 19.74 14.79 2.88
CA LEU A 42 20.89 14.20 2.18
C LEU A 42 22.18 14.39 2.97
N HIS A 43 22.94 13.31 3.06
CA HIS A 43 24.28 13.32 3.62
C HIS A 43 25.33 13.13 2.51
N PRO A 44 26.49 13.81 2.58
CA PRO A 44 27.58 13.55 1.63
C PRO A 44 27.92 12.06 1.57
N GLY A 45 27.95 11.51 0.36
CA GLY A 45 28.12 10.08 0.12
C GLY A 45 26.84 9.33 -0.22
N ASP A 46 25.67 9.86 0.08
CA ASP A 46 24.37 9.23 -0.26
C ASP A 46 24.24 9.04 -1.77
N LEU A 47 23.66 7.90 -2.16
CA LEU A 47 23.26 7.67 -3.54
C LEU A 47 21.93 8.38 -3.83
N VAL A 48 21.91 9.08 -4.95
CA VAL A 48 20.74 9.81 -5.45
C VAL A 48 20.45 9.44 -6.90
N VAL A 49 19.21 9.59 -7.29
CA VAL A 49 18.76 9.39 -8.67
C VAL A 49 18.33 10.72 -9.25
N HIS A 50 19.05 11.18 -10.28
CA HIS A 50 18.63 12.33 -11.07
C HIS A 50 17.72 11.87 -12.21
N GLU A 51 16.58 12.52 -12.42
CA GLU A 51 15.58 12.09 -13.41
C GLU A 51 16.15 11.88 -14.80
N HIS A 52 17.07 12.74 -15.24
CA HIS A 52 17.63 12.71 -16.60
C HIS A 52 18.98 11.99 -16.70
N HIS A 53 19.75 11.94 -15.61
CA HIS A 53 21.14 11.47 -15.63
C HIS A 53 21.34 10.12 -14.92
N GLY A 54 20.37 9.65 -14.12
CA GLY A 54 20.44 8.37 -13.44
C GLY A 54 21.09 8.45 -12.07
N ILE A 55 21.77 7.37 -11.67
CA ILE A 55 22.32 7.20 -10.33
C ILE A 55 23.63 7.96 -10.21
N GLY A 56 23.69 8.86 -9.22
CA GLY A 56 24.89 9.59 -8.83
C GLY A 56 25.10 9.56 -7.33
N ARG A 57 26.18 10.16 -6.86
CA ARG A 57 26.52 10.28 -5.44
C ARG A 57 26.46 11.75 -5.03
N PHE A 58 25.70 12.05 -4.01
CA PHE A 58 25.63 13.40 -3.45
C PHE A 58 26.96 13.76 -2.80
N VAL A 59 27.54 14.90 -3.19
CA VAL A 59 28.82 15.40 -2.68
C VAL A 59 28.61 16.48 -1.63
N GLY A 60 27.66 17.37 -1.88
CA GLY A 60 27.38 18.50 -1.01
C GLY A 60 26.60 19.59 -1.70
N VAL A 61 26.44 20.71 -1.02
CA VAL A 61 25.82 21.92 -1.56
C VAL A 61 26.93 22.94 -1.80
N GLU A 62 26.98 23.49 -3.00
CA GLU A 62 27.93 24.55 -3.39
C GLU A 62 27.17 25.82 -3.79
N ARG A 63 27.65 26.96 -3.32
CA ARG A 63 27.11 28.25 -3.69
C ARG A 63 27.87 28.79 -4.90
N ILE A 64 27.15 28.93 -6.02
CA ILE A 64 27.73 29.32 -7.30
C ILE A 64 27.10 30.63 -7.76
N GLN A 65 27.94 31.53 -8.29
CA GLN A 65 27.48 32.78 -8.89
C GLN A 65 27.17 32.55 -10.38
N VAL A 66 25.91 32.71 -10.75
CA VAL A 66 25.45 32.67 -12.13
C VAL A 66 24.73 33.99 -12.42
N ASP A 67 25.10 34.66 -13.50
CA ASP A 67 24.53 35.98 -13.89
C ASP A 67 24.55 37.02 -12.76
N LYS A 68 25.67 37.10 -12.03
CA LYS A 68 25.87 37.99 -10.85
C LYS A 68 24.96 37.70 -9.66
N VAL A 69 24.19 36.60 -9.68
CA VAL A 69 23.33 36.18 -8.57
C VAL A 69 23.91 34.92 -7.93
N TRP A 70 24.06 34.92 -6.59
CA TRP A 70 24.48 33.73 -5.86
C TRP A 70 23.29 32.79 -5.66
N ARG A 71 23.49 31.50 -6.05
CA ARG A 71 22.49 30.45 -5.88
C ARG A 71 23.14 29.19 -5.33
N ASP A 72 22.35 28.46 -4.53
CA ASP A 72 22.78 27.19 -3.95
C ASP A 72 22.47 26.04 -4.94
N TYR A 73 23.46 25.19 -5.16
CA TYR A 73 23.37 24.03 -6.05
C TYR A 73 23.74 22.76 -5.30
N ILE A 74 23.01 21.69 -5.57
CA ILE A 74 23.40 20.34 -5.18
C ILE A 74 24.45 19.84 -6.16
N LYS A 75 25.59 19.42 -5.66
CA LYS A 75 26.65 18.78 -6.43
C LYS A 75 26.51 17.27 -6.36
N ILE A 76 26.36 16.63 -7.52
CA ILE A 76 26.21 15.18 -7.65
C ILE A 76 27.33 14.66 -8.53
N ALA A 77 28.12 13.71 -8.02
CA ALA A 77 29.15 13.01 -8.76
C ALA A 77 28.57 11.82 -9.53
N PHE A 78 29.00 11.66 -10.77
CA PHE A 78 28.63 10.54 -11.64
C PHE A 78 29.86 9.66 -11.93
N ALA A 79 29.71 8.63 -12.78
CA ALA A 79 30.82 7.76 -13.13
C ALA A 79 31.93 8.53 -13.86
N GLY A 80 33.18 8.32 -13.46
CA GLY A 80 34.35 9.07 -13.91
C GLY A 80 34.58 10.30 -13.05
N THR A 81 34.86 11.44 -13.68
CA THR A 81 35.12 12.73 -13.03
C THR A 81 33.99 13.75 -13.23
N ASP A 82 32.86 13.30 -13.70
CA ASP A 82 31.74 14.17 -14.10
C ASP A 82 30.88 14.57 -12.91
N PHE A 83 30.47 15.83 -12.88
CA PHE A 83 29.56 16.38 -11.86
C PHE A 83 28.35 17.06 -12.52
N VAL A 84 27.21 16.98 -11.85
CA VAL A 84 26.01 17.76 -12.19
C VAL A 84 25.67 18.66 -11.03
N PHE A 85 25.42 19.93 -11.35
CA PHE A 85 24.97 20.93 -10.38
C PHE A 85 23.46 21.16 -10.58
N VAL A 86 22.67 20.76 -9.59
CA VAL A 86 21.21 20.90 -9.62
C VAL A 86 20.81 22.09 -8.76
N PRO A 87 20.12 23.11 -9.31
CA PRO A 87 19.68 24.24 -8.50
C PRO A 87 18.76 23.80 -7.35
N ALA A 88 18.85 24.47 -6.23
CA ALA A 88 17.96 24.22 -5.09
C ALA A 88 16.47 24.31 -5.43
N THR A 89 16.11 25.08 -6.45
CA THR A 89 14.74 25.22 -6.95
C THR A 89 14.23 24.05 -7.76
N ALA A 90 15.14 23.12 -8.16
CA ALA A 90 14.84 21.95 -8.99
C ALA A 90 15.09 20.62 -8.23
N LEU A 91 14.87 20.61 -6.91
CA LEU A 91 15.00 19.44 -6.05
C LEU A 91 14.07 18.28 -6.45
N ASP A 92 12.98 18.58 -7.12
CA ASP A 92 12.04 17.61 -7.66
C ASP A 92 12.66 16.69 -8.74
N LEU A 93 13.77 17.09 -9.33
CA LEU A 93 14.54 16.27 -10.26
C LEU A 93 15.44 15.21 -9.59
N VAL A 94 15.61 15.30 -8.27
CA VAL A 94 16.50 14.42 -7.51
C VAL A 94 15.70 13.66 -6.46
N SER A 95 15.92 12.36 -6.37
CA SER A 95 15.35 11.50 -5.33
C SER A 95 16.44 10.68 -4.65
N LYS A 96 16.21 10.27 -3.41
CA LYS A 96 17.12 9.35 -2.72
C LYS A 96 17.07 7.98 -3.41
N TYR A 97 18.22 7.35 -3.60
CA TYR A 97 18.26 5.99 -4.15
C TYR A 97 17.71 5.00 -3.12
N ILE A 98 16.71 4.23 -3.51
CA ILE A 98 16.13 3.15 -2.71
C ILE A 98 16.34 1.86 -3.50
N GLY A 99 17.26 1.03 -3.06
CA GLY A 99 17.58 -0.25 -3.70
C GLY A 99 17.95 -1.32 -2.69
N ALA A 100 17.77 -2.59 -3.07
CA ALA A 100 18.10 -3.74 -2.23
C ALA A 100 19.61 -4.03 -2.14
N ALA A 101 20.42 -3.40 -2.99
CA ALA A 101 21.87 -3.57 -2.98
C ALA A 101 22.53 -2.65 -1.95
N GLU A 102 23.60 -3.14 -1.30
CA GLU A 102 24.43 -2.32 -0.44
C GLU A 102 24.99 -1.15 -1.26
N GLN A 103 25.01 0.04 -0.68
CA GLN A 103 25.35 1.29 -1.37
C GLN A 103 26.73 1.26 -2.04
N GLU A 104 27.64 0.40 -1.55
CA GLU A 104 28.99 0.24 -2.09
C GLU A 104 29.04 -0.51 -3.43
N THR A 105 28.04 -1.33 -3.74
CA THR A 105 28.02 -2.16 -4.95
C THR A 105 27.31 -1.51 -6.14
N VAL A 106 26.65 -0.36 -5.91
CA VAL A 106 25.88 0.32 -6.94
C VAL A 106 26.78 1.10 -7.91
N ARG A 107 26.72 0.76 -9.19
CA ARG A 107 27.46 1.49 -10.24
C ARG A 107 26.81 2.83 -10.53
N LEU A 108 27.59 3.90 -10.47
CA LEU A 108 27.15 5.23 -10.88
C LEU A 108 26.88 5.28 -12.39
N SER A 109 25.87 6.06 -12.79
CA SER A 109 25.55 6.28 -14.19
C SER A 109 26.61 7.17 -14.85
N LYS A 110 26.88 6.95 -16.16
CA LYS A 110 27.75 7.79 -16.96
C LYS A 110 26.93 8.90 -17.61
N LEU A 111 27.39 10.15 -17.52
CA LEU A 111 26.72 11.28 -18.18
C LEU A 111 26.75 11.15 -19.70
N GLY A 112 25.67 11.60 -20.36
CA GLY A 112 25.55 11.55 -21.81
C GLY A 112 25.36 10.17 -22.42
N GLY A 113 25.33 9.09 -21.59
CA GLY A 113 25.16 7.72 -22.07
C GLY A 113 23.69 7.33 -22.30
N ALA A 114 23.44 6.49 -23.33
CA ALA A 114 22.11 5.95 -23.61
C ALA A 114 21.63 4.90 -22.57
N ALA A 115 22.51 4.47 -21.68
CA ALA A 115 22.21 3.38 -20.72
C ALA A 115 21.06 3.73 -19.78
N TRP A 116 21.03 4.93 -19.22
CA TRP A 116 19.96 5.39 -18.34
C TRP A 116 18.62 5.48 -19.06
N GLN A 117 18.61 6.03 -20.28
CA GLN A 117 17.40 6.11 -21.09
C GLN A 117 16.85 4.72 -21.43
N LYS A 118 17.72 3.75 -21.76
CA LYS A 118 17.30 2.35 -21.96
C LYS A 118 16.71 1.73 -20.70
N THR A 119 17.31 1.98 -19.53
CA THR A 119 16.79 1.50 -18.25
C THR A 119 15.41 2.10 -17.96
N LYS A 120 15.26 3.42 -18.13
CA LYS A 120 13.99 4.14 -17.96
C LYS A 120 12.91 3.61 -18.92
N GLN A 121 13.25 3.38 -20.18
CA GLN A 121 12.33 2.81 -21.17
C GLN A 121 11.92 1.37 -20.82
N ARG A 122 12.85 0.53 -20.38
CA ARG A 122 12.54 -0.84 -19.92
C ARG A 122 11.59 -0.83 -18.72
N ALA A 123 11.87 0.00 -17.74
CA ALA A 123 11.00 0.13 -16.57
C ALA A 123 9.58 0.61 -16.95
N LYS A 124 9.51 1.62 -17.84
CA LYS A 124 8.23 2.12 -18.37
C LYS A 124 7.45 1.03 -19.12
N LYS A 125 8.13 0.28 -19.99
CA LYS A 125 7.51 -0.83 -20.71
C LYS A 125 7.01 -1.90 -19.77
N SER A 126 7.84 -2.34 -18.81
CA SER A 126 7.44 -3.34 -17.80
C SER A 126 6.22 -2.90 -16.99
N ALA A 127 6.17 -1.62 -16.60
CA ALA A 127 5.01 -1.06 -15.90
C ALA A 127 3.75 -1.05 -16.78
N THR A 128 3.88 -0.75 -18.07
CA THR A 128 2.77 -0.79 -19.04
C THR A 128 2.27 -2.22 -19.23
N ASP A 129 3.19 -3.17 -19.45
CA ASP A 129 2.85 -4.58 -19.63
C ASP A 129 2.13 -5.14 -18.40
N LEU A 130 2.58 -4.77 -17.20
CA LEU A 130 1.92 -5.15 -15.95
C LEU A 130 0.52 -4.53 -15.83
N ALA A 131 0.39 -3.25 -16.16
CA ALA A 131 -0.92 -2.57 -16.14
C ALA A 131 -1.92 -3.22 -17.10
N GLU A 132 -1.49 -3.60 -18.30
CA GLU A 132 -2.34 -4.32 -19.26
C GLU A 132 -2.78 -5.69 -18.73
N GLN A 133 -1.87 -6.44 -18.08
CA GLN A 133 -2.20 -7.72 -17.46
C GLN A 133 -3.22 -7.55 -16.34
N LEU A 134 -3.04 -6.55 -15.49
CA LEU A 134 -3.98 -6.23 -14.41
C LEU A 134 -5.35 -5.83 -14.96
N LEU A 135 -5.40 -5.00 -16.01
CA LEU A 135 -6.66 -4.62 -16.64
C LEU A 135 -7.41 -5.83 -17.24
N LYS A 136 -6.69 -6.76 -17.89
CA LYS A 136 -7.28 -8.00 -18.40
C LYS A 136 -7.84 -8.86 -17.26
N LEU A 137 -7.10 -8.98 -16.17
CA LEU A 137 -7.53 -9.73 -14.98
C LEU A 137 -8.78 -9.10 -14.36
N TYR A 138 -8.80 -7.78 -14.25
CA TYR A 138 -9.94 -7.01 -13.72
C TYR A 138 -11.20 -7.18 -14.59
N ALA A 139 -11.05 -7.06 -15.91
CA ALA A 139 -12.13 -7.26 -16.85
C ALA A 139 -12.68 -8.70 -16.81
N ALA A 140 -11.80 -9.70 -16.67
CA ALA A 140 -12.21 -11.10 -16.53
C ALA A 140 -12.99 -11.32 -15.22
N ARG A 141 -12.53 -10.72 -14.10
CA ARG A 141 -13.22 -10.79 -12.81
C ARG A 141 -14.61 -10.19 -12.86
N GLN A 142 -14.78 -9.01 -13.51
CA GLN A 142 -16.09 -8.37 -13.64
C GLN A 142 -17.08 -9.15 -14.52
N LYS A 143 -16.59 -9.94 -15.47
CA LYS A 143 -17.43 -10.78 -16.33
C LYS A 143 -17.86 -12.09 -15.66
N ASN A 144 -17.11 -12.58 -14.70
CA ASN A 144 -17.43 -13.81 -14.00
C ASN A 144 -18.53 -13.56 -12.97
N PRO A 145 -19.59 -14.37 -12.93
CA PRO A 145 -20.58 -14.29 -11.87
C PRO A 145 -19.92 -14.62 -10.53
N GLY A 146 -20.18 -13.80 -9.52
CA GLY A 146 -19.82 -14.05 -8.14
C GLY A 146 -20.92 -14.85 -7.42
N TYR A 147 -20.59 -15.38 -6.27
CA TYR A 147 -21.57 -15.92 -5.35
C TYR A 147 -22.19 -14.75 -4.58
N ALA A 148 -23.52 -14.62 -4.62
CA ALA A 148 -24.25 -13.65 -3.82
C ALA A 148 -24.61 -14.30 -2.48
N PHE A 149 -24.00 -13.83 -1.41
CA PHE A 149 -24.29 -14.29 -0.05
C PHE A 149 -25.65 -13.79 0.42
N ALA A 150 -26.33 -14.55 1.26
CA ALA A 150 -27.61 -14.14 1.85
C ALA A 150 -27.42 -12.97 2.85
N PRO A 151 -28.47 -12.20 3.15
CA PRO A 151 -28.45 -11.25 4.26
C PRO A 151 -28.07 -11.92 5.59
N ASP A 152 -27.59 -11.12 6.56
CA ASP A 152 -27.15 -11.63 7.85
C ASP A 152 -28.29 -12.38 8.58
N ASP A 153 -27.96 -13.58 9.01
CA ASP A 153 -28.79 -14.42 9.87
C ASP A 153 -28.50 -14.20 11.36
N ASP A 154 -29.16 -14.96 12.22
CA ASP A 154 -28.96 -14.87 13.67
C ASP A 154 -27.57 -15.37 14.09
N TRP A 155 -26.94 -16.28 13.32
CA TRP A 155 -25.59 -16.75 13.56
C TRP A 155 -24.57 -15.65 13.35
N GLN A 156 -24.69 -14.92 12.23
CA GLN A 156 -23.83 -13.78 11.94
C GLN A 156 -23.96 -12.70 13.03
N ARG A 157 -25.18 -12.39 13.47
CA ARG A 157 -25.43 -11.42 14.52
C ARG A 157 -24.82 -11.87 15.86
N SER A 158 -25.05 -13.11 16.26
CA SER A 158 -24.46 -13.67 17.49
C SER A 158 -22.94 -13.68 17.45
N PHE A 159 -22.34 -13.98 16.30
CA PHE A 159 -20.91 -13.91 16.12
C PHE A 159 -20.38 -12.48 16.31
N GLU A 160 -21.05 -11.48 15.75
CA GLU A 160 -20.65 -10.08 15.89
C GLU A 160 -20.83 -9.56 17.31
N GLU A 161 -21.95 -9.85 17.96
CA GLU A 161 -22.23 -9.50 19.36
C GLU A 161 -21.25 -10.13 20.37
N ALA A 162 -20.69 -11.29 20.05
CA ALA A 162 -19.64 -11.92 20.84
C ALA A 162 -18.26 -11.23 20.74
N PHE A 163 -18.16 -10.11 20.03
CA PHE A 163 -16.92 -9.33 20.00
C PHE A 163 -16.69 -8.63 21.34
N PRO A 164 -15.53 -8.83 22.01
CA PRO A 164 -15.32 -8.40 23.38
C PRO A 164 -15.02 -6.90 23.55
N PHE A 165 -15.06 -6.13 22.48
CA PHE A 165 -14.75 -4.70 22.46
C PHE A 165 -15.91 -3.92 21.86
N GLU A 166 -16.00 -2.64 22.19
CA GLU A 166 -16.92 -1.72 21.54
C GLU A 166 -16.40 -1.33 20.16
N GLU A 167 -17.23 -1.47 19.14
CA GLU A 167 -16.88 -1.11 17.78
C GLU A 167 -16.88 0.39 17.56
N THR A 168 -15.96 0.86 16.75
CA THR A 168 -16.00 2.23 16.24
C THR A 168 -17.03 2.37 15.11
N GLU A 169 -17.55 3.58 14.91
CA GLU A 169 -18.47 3.88 13.81
C GLU A 169 -17.88 3.47 12.44
N ASP A 170 -16.58 3.70 12.24
CA ASP A 170 -15.88 3.32 11.00
C ASP A 170 -15.82 1.79 10.81
N GLN A 171 -15.61 1.02 11.88
CA GLN A 171 -15.63 -0.44 11.81
C GLN A 171 -17.00 -0.97 11.41
N LEU A 172 -18.07 -0.43 12.02
CA LEU A 172 -19.45 -0.79 11.69
C LEU A 172 -19.78 -0.41 10.23
N PHE A 173 -19.42 0.79 9.82
CA PHE A 173 -19.63 1.25 8.45
C PHE A 173 -18.89 0.36 7.44
N CYS A 174 -17.60 0.07 7.65
CA CYS A 174 -16.82 -0.79 6.77
C CYS A 174 -17.38 -2.22 6.71
N ALA A 175 -17.80 -2.78 7.84
CA ALA A 175 -18.40 -4.10 7.89
C ALA A 175 -19.69 -4.16 7.06
N GLN A 176 -20.56 -3.15 7.18
CA GLN A 176 -21.80 -3.07 6.40
C GLN A 176 -21.54 -2.95 4.89
N GLU A 177 -20.55 -2.13 4.50
CA GLU A 177 -20.17 -2.00 3.08
C GLU A 177 -19.65 -3.31 2.49
N ILE A 178 -18.79 -4.02 3.25
CA ILE A 178 -18.27 -5.34 2.86
C ILE A 178 -19.41 -6.33 2.68
N LYS A 179 -20.34 -6.42 3.63
CA LYS A 179 -21.51 -7.31 3.55
C LYS A 179 -22.36 -7.02 2.33
N ARG A 180 -22.66 -5.74 2.07
CA ARG A 180 -23.40 -5.33 0.85
C ARG A 180 -22.70 -5.74 -0.44
N ASP A 181 -21.37 -5.65 -0.48
CA ASP A 181 -20.62 -6.10 -1.65
C ASP A 181 -20.63 -7.62 -1.79
N MET A 182 -20.56 -8.37 -0.69
CA MET A 182 -20.67 -9.83 -0.69
C MET A 182 -22.06 -10.34 -1.13
N GLU A 183 -23.10 -9.58 -0.87
CA GLU A 183 -24.49 -9.89 -1.26
C GLU A 183 -24.79 -9.64 -2.75
N ARG A 184 -23.83 -9.09 -3.49
CA ARG A 184 -23.96 -8.88 -4.93
C ARG A 184 -23.54 -10.12 -5.72
N PRO A 185 -24.14 -10.38 -6.90
CA PRO A 185 -23.73 -11.49 -7.77
C PRO A 185 -22.45 -11.20 -8.56
N VAL A 186 -21.53 -10.46 -7.97
CA VAL A 186 -20.22 -10.07 -8.56
C VAL A 186 -19.14 -10.31 -7.53
N PRO A 187 -17.98 -10.89 -7.89
CA PRO A 187 -16.89 -11.08 -6.95
C PRO A 187 -16.45 -9.75 -6.33
N MET A 188 -16.48 -9.67 -5.00
CA MET A 188 -16.04 -8.49 -4.27
C MET A 188 -14.55 -8.25 -4.46
N ASP A 189 -14.17 -6.98 -4.64
CA ASP A 189 -12.79 -6.51 -4.61
C ASP A 189 -12.74 -5.19 -3.84
N ARG A 190 -12.43 -5.27 -2.56
CA ARG A 190 -12.49 -4.13 -1.64
C ARG A 190 -11.18 -3.96 -0.87
N LEU A 191 -10.67 -2.74 -0.84
CA LEU A 191 -9.53 -2.34 -0.03
C LEU A 191 -10.01 -1.74 1.29
N LEU A 192 -9.65 -2.38 2.42
CA LEU A 192 -9.86 -1.84 3.76
C LEU A 192 -8.59 -1.13 4.24
N CYS A 193 -8.66 0.19 4.39
CA CYS A 193 -7.58 1.02 4.88
C CYS A 193 -7.84 1.45 6.33
N GLY A 194 -6.79 1.42 7.15
CA GLY A 194 -6.83 1.88 8.54
C GLY A 194 -5.45 1.77 9.18
N ASP A 195 -5.20 2.53 10.25
CA ASP A 195 -3.95 2.48 10.98
C ASP A 195 -3.74 1.15 11.72
N VAL A 196 -2.53 0.94 12.23
CA VAL A 196 -2.19 -0.25 13.02
C VAL A 196 -2.99 -0.22 14.34
N GLY A 197 -3.60 -1.35 14.71
CA GLY A 197 -4.38 -1.47 15.94
C GLY A 197 -5.88 -1.12 15.81
N PHE A 198 -6.34 -0.60 14.66
CA PHE A 198 -7.74 -0.20 14.44
C PHE A 198 -8.69 -1.36 14.08
N GLY A 199 -8.37 -2.58 14.48
CA GLY A 199 -9.29 -3.71 14.39
C GLY A 199 -9.64 -4.20 12.98
N LYS A 200 -8.82 -3.88 11.93
CA LYS A 200 -9.04 -4.37 10.55
C LYS A 200 -9.25 -5.89 10.46
N THR A 201 -8.58 -6.64 11.33
CA THR A 201 -8.69 -8.10 11.39
C THR A 201 -10.11 -8.54 11.79
N GLU A 202 -10.74 -7.87 12.76
CA GLU A 202 -12.13 -8.20 13.16
C GLU A 202 -13.10 -7.99 11.98
N VAL A 203 -12.98 -6.86 11.28
CA VAL A 203 -13.82 -6.60 10.09
C VAL A 203 -13.64 -7.70 9.03
N ALA A 204 -12.40 -8.14 8.81
CA ALA A 204 -12.11 -9.24 7.89
C ALA A 204 -12.68 -10.59 8.39
N LEU A 205 -12.66 -10.85 9.70
CA LEU A 205 -13.22 -12.07 10.29
C LEU A 205 -14.75 -12.13 10.19
N ARG A 206 -15.44 -11.00 10.28
CA ARG A 206 -16.89 -10.93 10.03
C ARG A 206 -17.25 -11.31 8.60
N ALA A 207 -16.47 -10.84 7.63
CA ALA A 207 -16.62 -11.26 6.23
C ALA A 207 -16.29 -12.74 6.03
N ALA A 208 -15.25 -13.25 6.69
CA ALA A 208 -14.88 -14.66 6.65
C ALA A 208 -15.99 -15.52 7.26
N PHE A 209 -16.58 -15.12 8.38
CA PHE A 209 -17.67 -15.84 9.01
C PHE A 209 -18.90 -15.92 8.09
N LYS A 210 -19.31 -14.80 7.47
CA LYS A 210 -20.39 -14.76 6.48
C LYS A 210 -20.15 -15.72 5.30
N CYS A 211 -18.90 -15.83 4.86
CA CYS A 211 -18.51 -16.77 3.81
C CYS A 211 -18.67 -18.23 4.28
N ILE A 212 -18.23 -18.54 5.49
CA ILE A 212 -18.20 -19.89 6.04
C ILE A 212 -19.61 -20.36 6.44
N SER A 213 -20.45 -19.49 7.00
CA SER A 213 -21.81 -19.82 7.41
C SER A 213 -22.66 -20.34 6.23
N GLU A 214 -22.33 -19.94 5.01
CA GLU A 214 -22.96 -20.45 3.79
C GLU A 214 -22.21 -21.62 3.13
N GLY A 215 -21.34 -22.30 3.88
CA GLY A 215 -20.62 -23.49 3.43
C GLY A 215 -19.57 -23.21 2.38
N LYS A 216 -19.04 -21.97 2.30
CA LYS A 216 -17.90 -21.63 1.42
C LYS A 216 -16.62 -21.63 2.21
N GLN A 217 -15.51 -21.87 1.52
CA GLN A 217 -14.18 -21.85 2.11
C GLN A 217 -13.58 -20.45 2.06
N CYS A 218 -12.89 -20.05 3.14
CA CYS A 218 -12.20 -18.79 3.24
C CYS A 218 -10.68 -18.99 3.28
N ALA A 219 -9.92 -18.14 2.59
CA ALA A 219 -8.47 -18.12 2.65
C ALA A 219 -7.96 -16.73 3.04
N ILE A 220 -7.07 -16.68 4.02
CA ILE A 220 -6.41 -15.45 4.48
C ILE A 220 -4.94 -15.51 4.10
N LEU A 221 -4.53 -14.69 3.14
CA LEU A 221 -3.15 -14.62 2.69
C LEU A 221 -2.38 -13.54 3.47
N VAL A 222 -1.22 -13.91 3.99
CA VAL A 222 -0.35 -13.01 4.75
C VAL A 222 1.11 -13.11 4.28
N PRO A 223 1.88 -12.02 4.38
CA PRO A 223 3.23 -11.97 3.80
C PRO A 223 4.30 -12.72 4.59
N THR A 224 4.07 -13.03 5.87
CA THR A 224 5.07 -13.67 6.73
C THR A 224 4.50 -14.80 7.57
N THR A 225 5.37 -15.75 7.92
CA THR A 225 5.00 -16.89 8.79
C THR A 225 4.58 -16.46 10.20
N ILE A 226 5.14 -15.37 10.71
CA ILE A 226 4.78 -14.82 12.02
C ILE A 226 3.34 -14.28 11.98
N LEU A 227 2.98 -13.55 10.95
CA LEU A 227 1.62 -13.06 10.75
C LEU A 227 0.64 -14.22 10.51
N ALA A 228 1.03 -15.25 9.76
CA ALA A 228 0.19 -16.44 9.60
C ALA A 228 -0.14 -17.09 10.94
N TRP A 229 0.86 -17.27 11.79
CA TRP A 229 0.67 -17.81 13.13
C TRP A 229 -0.18 -16.91 14.03
N GLN A 230 0.04 -15.60 13.96
CA GLN A 230 -0.73 -14.62 14.74
C GLN A 230 -2.22 -14.62 14.33
N HIS A 231 -2.49 -14.56 13.02
CA HIS A 231 -3.86 -14.62 12.52
C HIS A 231 -4.53 -15.96 12.84
N TYR A 232 -3.82 -17.08 12.67
CA TYR A 232 -4.32 -18.39 13.00
C TYR A 232 -4.80 -18.46 14.48
N ASN A 233 -3.96 -18.01 15.41
CA ASN A 233 -4.34 -18.00 16.84
C ASN A 233 -5.47 -17.00 17.14
N THR A 234 -5.53 -15.87 16.47
CA THR A 234 -6.63 -14.91 16.61
C THR A 234 -7.93 -15.51 16.12
N ILE A 235 -7.91 -16.20 15.00
CA ILE A 235 -9.05 -16.91 14.44
C ILE A 235 -9.52 -18.01 15.39
N LEU A 236 -8.64 -18.87 15.88
CA LEU A 236 -9.00 -19.92 16.82
C LEU A 236 -9.65 -19.36 18.08
N ARG A 237 -9.19 -18.24 18.62
CA ARG A 237 -9.83 -17.60 19.78
C ARG A 237 -11.19 -17.00 19.46
N ARG A 238 -11.33 -16.41 18.26
CA ARG A 238 -12.54 -15.71 17.85
C ARG A 238 -13.66 -16.67 17.43
N PHE A 239 -13.27 -17.80 16.82
CA PHE A 239 -14.18 -18.86 16.37
C PHE A 239 -14.29 -20.05 17.34
N GLY A 240 -13.60 -20.00 18.48
CA GLY A 240 -13.24 -21.16 19.32
C GLY A 240 -14.34 -22.11 19.78
N GLU A 241 -15.60 -21.66 19.84
CA GLU A 241 -16.75 -22.51 20.20
C GLU A 241 -17.54 -23.03 19.00
N LEU A 242 -17.17 -22.59 17.81
CA LEU A 242 -17.85 -22.98 16.58
C LEU A 242 -17.22 -24.26 16.00
N PRO A 243 -18.03 -25.18 15.45
CA PRO A 243 -17.53 -26.42 14.86
C PRO A 243 -16.89 -26.17 13.48
N LEU A 244 -15.83 -25.34 13.44
CA LEU A 244 -15.16 -24.93 12.21
C LEU A 244 -13.73 -25.50 12.13
N GLU A 245 -13.39 -26.01 10.96
CA GLU A 245 -12.08 -26.56 10.67
C GLU A 245 -11.14 -25.48 10.12
N VAL A 246 -10.28 -24.95 11.00
CA VAL A 246 -9.27 -23.95 10.65
C VAL A 246 -7.90 -24.60 10.48
N ARG A 247 -7.18 -24.26 9.42
CA ARG A 247 -5.83 -24.77 9.13
C ARG A 247 -4.86 -23.63 8.84
N MET A 248 -3.59 -23.90 9.04
CA MET A 248 -2.49 -22.98 8.69
C MET A 248 -1.56 -23.64 7.67
N LEU A 249 -1.22 -22.91 6.61
CA LEU A 249 -0.23 -23.29 5.62
C LEU A 249 0.97 -22.33 5.68
N SER A 250 2.04 -22.75 6.32
CA SER A 250 3.27 -21.97 6.42
C SER A 250 4.48 -22.90 6.46
N ARG A 251 5.68 -22.36 6.30
CA ARG A 251 6.92 -23.14 6.42
C ARG A 251 7.14 -23.78 7.80
N PHE A 252 6.38 -23.40 8.82
CA PHE A 252 6.43 -24.05 10.15
C PHE A 252 5.62 -25.35 10.20
N VAL A 253 4.79 -25.60 9.19
CA VAL A 253 4.02 -26.84 9.06
C VAL A 253 4.82 -27.81 8.21
N SER A 254 4.93 -29.07 8.64
CA SER A 254 5.67 -30.08 7.89
C SER A 254 5.07 -30.32 6.49
N PRO A 255 5.88 -30.68 5.47
CA PRO A 255 5.38 -30.92 4.11
C PRO A 255 4.25 -31.95 4.05
N LYS A 256 4.32 -32.99 4.89
CA LYS A 256 3.26 -34.01 4.98
C LYS A 256 1.95 -33.43 5.51
N ALA A 257 2.02 -32.56 6.51
CA ALA A 257 0.84 -31.89 7.06
C ALA A 257 0.26 -30.85 6.09
N GLN A 258 1.11 -30.12 5.38
CA GLN A 258 0.67 -29.21 4.31
C GLN A 258 -0.10 -29.98 3.21
N GLN A 259 0.46 -31.11 2.75
CA GLN A 259 -0.21 -31.94 1.74
C GLN A 259 -1.54 -32.50 2.23
N LYS A 260 -1.62 -32.88 3.52
CA LYS A 260 -2.87 -33.29 4.15
C LYS A 260 -3.91 -32.15 4.11
N THR A 261 -3.54 -30.96 4.56
CA THR A 261 -4.39 -29.77 4.53
C THR A 261 -4.89 -29.44 3.11
N LEU A 262 -4.00 -29.50 2.10
CA LEU A 262 -4.38 -29.29 0.71
C LEU A 262 -5.41 -30.31 0.21
N ASN A 263 -5.28 -31.57 0.63
CA ASN A 263 -6.25 -32.62 0.29
C ASN A 263 -7.58 -32.40 1.01
N GLU A 264 -7.55 -31.97 2.26
CA GLU A 264 -8.76 -31.62 3.05
C GLU A 264 -9.47 -30.40 2.43
N LEU A 265 -8.74 -29.38 2.01
CA LEU A 265 -9.29 -28.23 1.27
C LEU A 265 -9.99 -28.65 -0.02
N ARG A 266 -9.37 -29.55 -0.80
CA ARG A 266 -9.99 -30.06 -2.04
C ARG A 266 -11.27 -30.82 -1.80
N ARG A 267 -11.43 -31.44 -0.64
CA ARG A 267 -12.65 -32.19 -0.24
C ARG A 267 -13.71 -31.29 0.40
N GLY A 268 -13.41 -30.01 0.63
CA GLY A 268 -14.32 -29.09 1.31
C GLY A 268 -14.44 -29.31 2.83
N SER A 269 -13.48 -30.02 3.44
CA SER A 269 -13.49 -30.33 4.88
C SER A 269 -12.67 -29.35 5.72
N VAL A 270 -12.21 -28.25 5.16
CA VAL A 270 -11.57 -27.12 5.84
C VAL A 270 -12.33 -25.87 5.50
N ASP A 271 -12.77 -25.13 6.50
CA ASP A 271 -13.59 -23.94 6.33
C ASP A 271 -12.72 -22.69 6.13
N LEU A 272 -11.59 -22.62 6.87
CA LEU A 272 -10.68 -21.49 6.79
C LEU A 272 -9.21 -21.93 6.78
N VAL A 273 -8.43 -21.34 5.88
CA VAL A 273 -6.98 -21.53 5.81
C VAL A 273 -6.25 -20.18 5.86
N VAL A 274 -5.16 -20.14 6.63
CA VAL A 274 -4.25 -18.98 6.72
C VAL A 274 -2.92 -19.33 6.07
#